data_0c3e1760f6b7ab5098e8fe18ede2286c
#
_entry.id   0c3e1760f6b7ab5098e8fe18ede2286c
#
_cell.length_a   1.000
_cell.length_b   1.000
_cell.length_c   1.000
_cell.angle_alpha   90.00
_cell.angle_beta   90.00
_cell.angle_gamma   90.00
#
_symmetry.space_group_name_H-M   'P 1'
#
loop_
_entity.id
_entity.type
_entity.pdbx_description
1 polymer ?
#
loop_
_entity_poly.entity_id
_entity_poly.type
_entity_poly.pdbx_seq_one_letter_code
_entity_poly.pdbx_strand_id
1 'polypeptide(L)'
;IPMLKTQVKSRLVQGVLRSGCYVTHDHWNYARYLKLVEAREGLSASLQPALEVWAKVQSVPEPGLAILSAGRRDLSFDQCMPMPVRWAPKNQRAAGVIATAPEAWQVKALSDQHAHMAFDANGVWPQVGDRVALGISHPCTTFDKWRWMAVIEDDGRISGAISTHF
;
A
#
# COMPACT_ATOMS: atom_id res chain seq x y z
N ILE A 1 -24.01 -7.67 8.12
CA ILE A 1 -23.85 -8.30 6.77
C ILE A 1 -25.09 -9.15 6.60
N PRO A 2 -25.93 -8.90 5.57
CA PRO A 2 -27.08 -9.74 5.32
C PRO A 2 -26.61 -11.14 4.98
N MET A 3 -27.09 -12.15 5.72
CA MET A 3 -26.87 -13.54 5.40
C MET A 3 -27.52 -13.85 4.05
N LEU A 4 -26.75 -14.14 3.04
CA LEU A 4 -27.24 -14.64 1.76
C LEU A 4 -27.86 -16.04 1.97
N LYS A 5 -29.18 -16.10 2.05
CA LYS A 5 -29.90 -17.36 1.98
C LYS A 5 -30.16 -17.66 0.52
N THR A 6 -29.48 -18.63 -0.04
CA THR A 6 -29.68 -19.08 -1.42
C THR A 6 -30.30 -20.48 -1.40
N GLN A 7 -31.36 -20.68 -2.17
CA GLN A 7 -31.89 -22.02 -2.43
C GLN A 7 -31.11 -22.68 -3.57
N VAL A 8 -30.46 -23.78 -3.28
CA VAL A 8 -29.83 -24.63 -4.29
C VAL A 8 -30.55 -25.98 -4.30
N LYS A 9 -31.18 -26.34 -5.41
CA LYS A 9 -31.91 -27.59 -5.58
C LYS A 9 -32.90 -27.88 -4.45
N SER A 10 -33.77 -26.88 -4.13
CA SER A 10 -34.78 -26.95 -3.06
C SER A 10 -34.24 -27.18 -1.63
N ARG A 11 -32.95 -27.04 -1.37
CA ARG A 11 -32.37 -27.07 -0.04
C ARG A 11 -31.95 -25.66 0.38
N LEU A 12 -32.27 -25.31 1.62
CA LEU A 12 -31.72 -24.10 2.27
C LEU A 12 -30.23 -24.36 2.55
N VAL A 13 -29.37 -23.58 1.94
CA VAL A 13 -27.92 -23.58 2.23
C VAL A 13 -27.56 -22.30 2.97
N GLN A 14 -26.75 -22.43 3.99
CA GLN A 14 -26.16 -21.28 4.68
C GLN A 14 -24.98 -20.78 3.89
N GLY A 15 -25.07 -19.55 3.39
CA GLY A 15 -23.93 -18.89 2.77
C GLY A 15 -22.93 -18.45 3.81
N VAL A 16 -21.67 -18.81 3.64
CA VAL A 16 -20.56 -18.32 4.46
C VAL A 16 -19.72 -17.38 3.60
N LEU A 17 -19.67 -16.11 4.00
CA LEU A 17 -18.76 -15.15 3.38
C LEU A 17 -17.38 -15.30 4.01
N ARG A 18 -16.40 -15.57 3.18
CA ARG A 18 -14.99 -15.56 3.55
C ARG A 18 -14.35 -14.35 2.90
N SER A 19 -14.02 -13.35 3.72
CA SER A 19 -13.26 -12.19 3.26
C SER A 19 -11.80 -12.57 3.06
N GLY A 20 -11.20 -12.11 1.98
CA GLY A 20 -9.76 -12.26 1.73
C GLY A 20 -8.93 -11.22 2.49
N CYS A 21 -8.41 -10.23 1.79
CA CYS A 21 -7.48 -9.23 2.35
C CYS A 21 -8.18 -8.08 3.11
N TYR A 22 -9.39 -8.24 3.61
CA TYR A 22 -10.11 -7.12 4.22
C TYR A 22 -9.45 -6.56 5.49
N VAL A 23 -8.68 -7.38 6.20
CA VAL A 23 -7.97 -6.96 7.43
C VAL A 23 -6.90 -5.93 7.12
N THR A 24 -6.18 -6.10 6.04
CA THR A 24 -5.12 -5.18 5.59
C THR A 24 -5.56 -4.25 4.47
N HIS A 25 -6.64 -4.64 3.79
CA HIS A 25 -7.10 -3.96 2.58
C HIS A 25 -5.99 -3.82 1.53
N ASP A 26 -6.20 -3.04 0.48
CA ASP A 26 -5.17 -2.65 -0.49
C ASP A 26 -5.44 -1.26 -1.06
N HIS A 27 -4.45 -0.71 -1.75
CA HIS A 27 -4.54 0.61 -2.35
C HIS A 27 -5.13 0.60 -3.77
N TRP A 28 -5.59 -0.55 -4.29
CA TRP A 28 -6.04 -0.71 -5.67
C TRP A 28 -7.41 -1.36 -5.81
N ASN A 29 -7.47 -2.70 -5.86
CA ASN A 29 -8.69 -3.42 -6.20
C ASN A 29 -9.77 -3.28 -5.13
N TYR A 30 -9.45 -3.60 -3.89
CA TYR A 30 -10.42 -3.50 -2.81
C TYR A 30 -10.78 -2.05 -2.51
N ALA A 31 -9.83 -1.11 -2.58
CA ALA A 31 -10.11 0.31 -2.44
C ALA A 31 -11.10 0.80 -3.51
N ARG A 32 -10.95 0.35 -4.76
CA ARG A 32 -11.87 0.69 -5.85
C ARG A 32 -13.26 0.08 -5.64
N TYR A 33 -13.35 -1.19 -5.28
CA TYR A 33 -14.63 -1.85 -5.03
C TYR A 33 -15.33 -1.26 -3.80
N LEU A 34 -14.59 -0.95 -2.77
CA LEU A 34 -15.15 -0.34 -1.57
C LEU A 34 -15.81 1.02 -1.88
N LYS A 35 -15.16 1.87 -2.68
CA LYS A 35 -15.76 3.14 -3.13
C LYS A 35 -17.09 2.95 -3.85
N LEU A 36 -17.25 1.89 -4.65
CA LEU A 36 -18.53 1.57 -5.31
C LEU A 36 -19.59 1.14 -4.29
N VAL A 37 -19.21 0.37 -3.28
CA VAL A 37 -20.12 -0.06 -2.20
C VAL A 37 -20.51 1.13 -1.32
N GLU A 38 -19.57 1.97 -0.95
CA GLU A 38 -19.81 3.18 -0.18
C GLU A 38 -20.78 4.12 -0.88
N ALA A 39 -20.57 4.35 -2.18
CA ALA A 39 -21.46 5.19 -2.99
C ALA A 39 -22.88 4.63 -3.08
N ARG A 40 -23.03 3.29 -3.10
CA ARG A 40 -24.35 2.63 -3.19
C ARG A 40 -25.06 2.52 -1.87
N GLU A 41 -24.35 2.19 -0.79
CA GLU A 41 -24.94 1.84 0.51
C GLU A 41 -24.87 2.98 1.54
N GLY A 42 -24.19 4.09 1.24
CA GLY A 42 -24.07 5.24 2.13
C GLY A 42 -23.33 4.90 3.44
N LEU A 43 -22.28 4.08 3.38
CA LEU A 43 -21.55 3.64 4.56
C LEU A 43 -20.87 4.83 5.27
N SER A 44 -21.02 4.89 6.60
CA SER A 44 -20.41 5.92 7.44
C SER A 44 -18.97 5.57 7.88
N ALA A 45 -18.55 4.32 7.73
CA ALA A 45 -17.23 3.83 8.07
C ALA A 45 -16.65 3.00 6.93
N SER A 46 -15.38 3.16 6.68
CA SER A 46 -14.67 2.56 5.56
C SER A 46 -13.42 1.81 6.02
N LEU A 47 -13.03 0.79 5.25
CA LEU A 47 -11.76 0.10 5.43
C LEU A 47 -10.63 0.95 4.84
N GLN A 48 -9.50 0.99 5.53
CA GLN A 48 -8.31 1.70 5.08
C GLN A 48 -7.20 0.71 4.73
N PRO A 49 -6.43 0.97 3.67
CA PRO A 49 -5.23 0.18 3.39
C PRO A 49 -4.22 0.32 4.53
N ALA A 50 -3.79 -0.80 5.09
CA ALA A 50 -2.92 -0.84 6.27
C ALA A 50 -1.51 -1.39 5.98
N LEU A 51 -1.25 -1.90 4.77
CA LEU A 51 0.05 -2.48 4.42
C LEU A 51 0.80 -1.55 3.46
N GLU A 52 1.99 -1.12 3.88
CA GLU A 52 2.89 -0.26 3.10
C GLU A 52 4.32 -0.80 3.13
N VAL A 53 5.03 -0.61 2.03
CA VAL A 53 6.48 -0.89 1.96
C VAL A 53 7.23 0.43 1.93
N TRP A 54 8.04 0.69 2.95
CA TRP A 54 8.83 1.91 3.05
C TRP A 54 10.18 1.75 2.35
N ALA A 55 10.40 2.54 1.31
CA ALA A 55 11.64 2.58 0.54
C ALA A 55 12.38 3.90 0.76
N LYS A 56 13.71 3.85 0.69
CA LYS A 56 14.56 5.03 0.73
C LYS A 56 14.83 5.54 -0.69
N VAL A 57 14.82 6.84 -0.90
CA VAL A 57 15.34 7.45 -2.14
C VAL A 57 16.86 7.26 -2.13
N GLN A 58 17.36 6.45 -3.06
CA GLN A 58 18.80 6.14 -3.21
C GLN A 58 19.51 7.13 -4.10
N SER A 59 18.86 7.54 -5.18
CA SER A 59 19.42 8.52 -6.13
C SER A 59 18.32 9.26 -6.87
N VAL A 60 18.67 10.43 -7.38
CA VAL A 60 17.89 11.23 -8.32
C VAL A 60 18.83 11.51 -9.49
N PRO A 61 18.95 10.56 -10.44
CA PRO A 61 19.98 10.63 -11.49
C PRO A 61 19.73 11.73 -12.51
N GLU A 62 18.46 12.09 -12.70
CA GLU A 62 18.06 13.13 -13.63
C GLU A 62 16.74 13.78 -13.18
N PRO A 63 16.41 15.01 -13.68
CA PRO A 63 15.11 15.60 -13.41
C PRO A 63 13.96 14.69 -13.83
N GLY A 64 13.01 14.48 -12.92
CA GLY A 64 11.84 13.64 -13.17
C GLY A 64 12.02 12.15 -12.85
N LEU A 65 13.21 11.70 -12.42
CA LEU A 65 13.47 10.30 -12.08
C LEU A 65 14.14 10.15 -10.70
N ALA A 66 13.55 9.33 -9.84
CA ALA A 66 14.16 8.89 -8.57
C ALA A 66 14.22 7.37 -8.52
N ILE A 67 15.28 6.84 -7.92
CA ILE A 67 15.47 5.41 -7.68
C ILE A 67 15.26 5.13 -6.20
N LEU A 68 14.33 4.20 -5.91
CA LEU A 68 13.98 3.78 -4.56
C LEU A 68 14.59 2.43 -4.23
N SER A 69 14.85 2.18 -2.94
CA SER A 69 15.48 0.96 -2.41
C SER A 69 14.51 -0.22 -2.22
N ALA A 70 13.43 -0.28 -2.96
CA ALA A 70 12.51 -1.40 -2.97
C ALA A 70 12.18 -1.81 -4.41
N GLY A 71 12.00 -3.09 -4.66
CA GLY A 71 11.73 -3.63 -5.99
C GLY A 71 10.83 -4.86 -5.94
N ARG A 72 10.91 -5.68 -6.98
CA ARG A 72 10.08 -6.90 -7.14
C ARG A 72 10.20 -7.88 -5.98
N ARG A 73 11.33 -7.87 -5.26
CA ARG A 73 11.56 -8.74 -4.11
C ARG A 73 10.86 -8.28 -2.84
N ASP A 74 10.41 -7.01 -2.80
CA ASP A 74 9.94 -6.39 -1.56
C ASP A 74 8.42 -6.18 -1.53
N LEU A 75 7.77 -6.13 -2.69
CA LEU A 75 6.35 -5.79 -2.79
C LEU A 75 5.67 -6.42 -4.00
N SER A 76 4.33 -6.42 -3.98
CA SER A 76 3.52 -6.89 -5.10
C SER A 76 3.50 -5.89 -6.25
N PHE A 77 3.43 -6.41 -7.47
CA PHE A 77 3.33 -5.62 -8.71
C PHE A 77 2.49 -6.32 -9.80
N ASP A 78 1.88 -7.44 -9.45
CA ASP A 78 1.16 -8.33 -10.35
C ASP A 78 -0.18 -7.75 -10.82
N GLN A 79 -0.81 -6.90 -10.04
CA GLN A 79 -2.08 -6.25 -10.39
C GLN A 79 -1.91 -4.81 -10.86
N CYS A 80 -1.08 -4.04 -10.18
CA CYS A 80 -0.63 -2.72 -10.62
C CYS A 80 0.70 -2.37 -9.97
N MET A 81 1.38 -1.34 -10.50
CA MET A 81 2.59 -0.80 -9.89
C MET A 81 2.28 -0.24 -8.51
N PRO A 82 3.23 -0.35 -7.56
CA PRO A 82 3.08 0.24 -6.23
C PRO A 82 2.92 1.76 -6.33
N MET A 83 2.13 2.31 -5.42
CA MET A 83 1.77 3.72 -5.45
C MET A 83 2.45 4.48 -4.31
N PRO A 84 3.21 5.56 -4.57
CA PRO A 84 3.65 6.45 -3.51
C PRO A 84 2.42 7.03 -2.78
N VAL A 85 2.29 6.74 -1.47
CA VAL A 85 1.13 7.17 -0.67
C VAL A 85 1.53 8.14 0.43
N ARG A 86 2.69 7.91 1.06
CA ARG A 86 3.23 8.81 2.09
C ARG A 86 4.71 9.06 1.86
N TRP A 87 5.19 10.14 2.43
CA TRP A 87 6.57 10.59 2.29
C TRP A 87 7.09 11.18 3.59
N ALA A 88 8.29 10.78 3.97
CA ALA A 88 9.00 11.29 5.13
C ALA A 88 10.33 11.94 4.69
N PRO A 89 10.39 13.28 4.62
CA PRO A 89 11.59 14.00 4.26
C PRO A 89 12.72 13.74 5.26
N LYS A 90 13.95 13.57 4.77
CA LYS A 90 15.11 13.28 5.63
C LYS A 90 15.43 14.42 6.61
N ASN A 91 15.22 15.66 6.18
CA ASN A 91 15.49 16.86 6.97
C ASN A 91 14.44 17.13 8.07
N GLN A 92 13.31 16.44 8.02
CA GLN A 92 12.24 16.53 9.02
C GLN A 92 12.07 15.24 9.83
N ARG A 93 13.02 14.32 9.72
CA ARG A 93 12.99 13.03 10.42
C ARG A 93 12.92 13.17 11.94
N ALA A 94 13.69 14.09 12.51
CA ALA A 94 13.70 14.33 13.96
C ALA A 94 12.35 14.84 14.49
N ALA A 95 11.58 15.53 13.65
CA ALA A 95 10.23 15.99 13.96
C ALA A 95 9.14 14.93 13.68
N GLY A 96 9.52 13.76 13.19
CA GLY A 96 8.57 12.68 12.88
C GLY A 96 7.59 12.98 11.74
N VAL A 97 7.89 13.96 10.89
CA VAL A 97 6.97 14.42 9.85
C VAL A 97 6.80 13.33 8.78
N ILE A 98 5.55 12.93 8.58
CA ILE A 98 5.10 12.09 7.48
C ILE A 98 3.99 12.86 6.76
N ALA A 99 4.19 13.11 5.49
CA ALA A 99 3.22 13.81 4.63
C ALA A 99 2.63 12.85 3.59
N THR A 100 1.51 13.22 3.00
CA THR A 100 1.00 12.56 1.80
C THR A 100 1.99 12.74 0.65
N ALA A 101 2.28 11.68 -0.08
CA ALA A 101 3.14 11.77 -1.25
C ALA A 101 2.47 12.64 -2.34
N PRO A 102 3.24 13.45 -3.08
CA PRO A 102 2.71 14.23 -4.19
C PRO A 102 2.05 13.32 -5.24
N GLU A 103 0.88 13.70 -5.76
CA GLU A 103 0.14 12.94 -6.78
C GLU A 103 0.94 12.70 -8.07
N ALA A 104 1.86 13.61 -8.39
CA ALA A 104 2.74 13.48 -9.54
C ALA A 104 3.80 12.38 -9.39
N TRP A 105 3.99 11.82 -8.19
CA TRP A 105 4.93 10.73 -7.96
C TRP A 105 4.32 9.40 -8.38
N GLN A 106 4.96 8.70 -9.31
CA GLN A 106 4.44 7.44 -9.83
C GLN A 106 5.57 6.44 -10.06
N VAL A 107 5.45 5.24 -9.53
CA VAL A 107 6.36 4.15 -9.90
C VAL A 107 6.05 3.69 -11.32
N LYS A 108 7.02 3.78 -12.21
CA LYS A 108 6.88 3.44 -13.63
C LYS A 108 7.45 2.07 -13.96
N ALA A 109 8.47 1.64 -13.22
CA ALA A 109 9.13 0.35 -13.44
C ALA A 109 9.72 -0.19 -12.14
N LEU A 110 9.93 -1.50 -12.10
CA LEU A 110 10.59 -2.21 -11.02
C LEU A 110 11.71 -3.10 -11.58
N SER A 111 12.88 -2.95 -11.00
CA SER A 111 13.95 -3.96 -11.02
C SER A 111 13.78 -4.89 -9.80
N ASP A 112 14.66 -5.83 -9.60
CA ASP A 112 14.57 -6.77 -8.47
C ASP A 112 14.59 -6.06 -7.11
N GLN A 113 15.44 -5.07 -6.94
CA GLN A 113 15.70 -4.36 -5.69
C GLN A 113 15.48 -2.84 -5.77
N HIS A 114 14.97 -2.34 -6.89
CA HIS A 114 14.78 -0.91 -7.12
C HIS A 114 13.45 -0.61 -7.78
N ALA A 115 12.83 0.50 -7.36
CA ALA A 115 11.70 1.09 -8.06
C ALA A 115 12.14 2.39 -8.75
N HIS A 116 11.70 2.55 -9.98
CA HIS A 116 11.90 3.76 -10.78
C HIS A 116 10.66 4.64 -10.62
N MET A 117 10.80 5.72 -9.84
CA MET A 117 9.73 6.64 -9.55
C MET A 117 9.88 7.91 -10.38
N ALA A 118 8.88 8.16 -11.24
CA ALA A 118 8.77 9.42 -11.95
C ALA A 118 8.17 10.49 -11.02
N PHE A 119 8.57 11.74 -11.20
CA PHE A 119 8.02 12.90 -10.53
C PHE A 119 8.03 14.13 -11.46
N ASP A 120 7.22 15.14 -11.16
CA ASP A 120 7.23 16.40 -11.92
C ASP A 120 8.51 17.19 -11.60
N ALA A 121 9.30 17.46 -12.63
CA ALA A 121 10.54 18.23 -12.49
C ALA A 121 10.32 19.69 -12.06
N ASN A 122 9.12 20.22 -12.23
CA ASN A 122 8.73 21.56 -11.77
C ASN A 122 8.02 21.54 -10.41
N GLY A 123 7.79 20.34 -9.83
CA GLY A 123 7.08 20.15 -8.59
C GLY A 123 7.99 19.88 -7.39
N VAL A 124 7.49 19.06 -6.46
CA VAL A 124 8.23 18.62 -5.27
C VAL A 124 9.24 17.54 -5.66
N TRP A 125 10.51 17.80 -5.41
CA TRP A 125 11.60 16.85 -5.68
C TRP A 125 11.88 15.96 -4.48
N PRO A 126 11.91 14.64 -4.66
CA PRO A 126 12.41 13.71 -3.66
C PRO A 126 13.92 13.94 -3.46
N GLN A 127 14.37 13.94 -2.22
CA GLN A 127 15.79 14.09 -1.88
C GLN A 127 16.41 12.74 -1.53
N VAL A 128 17.68 12.53 -1.90
CA VAL A 128 18.41 11.32 -1.50
C VAL A 128 18.39 11.20 0.02
N GLY A 129 17.90 10.04 0.51
CA GLY A 129 17.71 9.76 1.93
C GLY A 129 16.29 9.99 2.45
N ASP A 130 15.39 10.60 1.68
CA ASP A 130 13.96 10.60 1.98
C ASP A 130 13.42 9.16 2.01
N ARG A 131 12.31 8.97 2.71
CA ARG A 131 11.59 7.69 2.71
C ARG A 131 10.23 7.87 2.08
N VAL A 132 9.86 6.94 1.21
CA VAL A 132 8.58 6.90 0.50
C VAL A 132 7.88 5.62 0.90
N ALA A 133 6.65 5.73 1.38
CA ALA A 133 5.76 4.60 1.60
C ALA A 133 5.07 4.26 0.29
N LEU A 134 5.20 3.02 -0.11
CA LEU A 134 4.60 2.45 -1.29
C LEU A 134 3.37 1.63 -0.89
N GLY A 135 2.20 2.11 -1.28
CA GLY A 135 0.96 1.37 -1.21
C GLY A 135 0.95 0.23 -2.21
N ILE A 136 0.37 -0.89 -1.84
CA ILE A 136 0.43 -2.14 -2.61
C ILE A 136 -0.95 -2.53 -3.14
N SER A 137 -0.94 -3.26 -4.26
CA SER A 137 -2.16 -3.73 -4.93
C SER A 137 -2.59 -5.14 -4.53
N HIS A 138 -1.67 -5.94 -3.98
CA HIS A 138 -1.92 -7.34 -3.65
C HIS A 138 -1.23 -7.74 -2.34
N PRO A 139 -1.92 -7.65 -1.20
CA PRO A 139 -1.35 -7.98 0.10
C PRO A 139 -0.76 -9.39 0.19
N CYS A 140 -1.43 -10.40 -0.37
CA CYS A 140 -0.99 -11.80 -0.27
C CYS A 140 0.44 -11.99 -0.79
N THR A 141 0.72 -11.47 -2.00
CA THR A 141 2.05 -11.56 -2.64
C THR A 141 3.07 -10.56 -2.08
N THR A 142 2.67 -9.70 -1.15
CA THR A 142 3.59 -8.86 -0.38
C THR A 142 3.93 -9.53 0.96
N PHE A 143 2.93 -10.15 1.63
CA PHE A 143 3.16 -10.85 2.89
C PHE A 143 4.16 -12.01 2.76
N ASP A 144 4.17 -12.73 1.64
CA ASP A 144 5.09 -13.84 1.39
C ASP A 144 6.56 -13.42 1.21
N LYS A 145 6.82 -12.11 1.04
CA LYS A 145 8.17 -11.55 0.87
C LYS A 145 8.83 -11.14 2.19
N TRP A 146 8.06 -11.00 3.24
CA TRP A 146 8.54 -10.46 4.51
C TRP A 146 8.27 -11.43 5.66
N ARG A 147 9.32 -11.85 6.35
CA ARG A 147 9.20 -12.70 7.54
C ARG A 147 8.81 -11.92 8.79
N TRP A 148 8.97 -10.61 8.77
CA TRP A 148 8.67 -9.73 9.87
C TRP A 148 8.23 -8.35 9.35
N MET A 149 7.21 -7.79 9.99
CA MET A 149 6.67 -6.46 9.69
C MET A 149 6.39 -5.72 10.98
N ALA A 150 6.76 -4.43 11.05
CA ALA A 150 6.40 -3.58 12.18
C ALA A 150 4.92 -3.19 12.11
N VAL A 151 4.24 -3.18 13.25
CA VAL A 151 2.94 -2.53 13.42
C VAL A 151 3.20 -1.10 13.86
N ILE A 152 2.74 -0.14 13.06
CA ILE A 152 2.98 1.29 13.26
C ILE A 152 1.64 1.96 13.54
N GLU A 153 1.55 2.68 14.64
CA GLU A 153 0.40 3.47 15.02
C GLU A 153 0.31 4.79 14.22
N ASP A 154 -0.82 5.47 14.29
CA ASP A 154 -1.03 6.74 13.59
C ASP A 154 -0.03 7.84 13.98
N ASP A 155 0.49 7.80 15.19
CA ASP A 155 1.53 8.71 15.69
C ASP A 155 2.96 8.32 15.25
N GLY A 156 3.11 7.25 14.45
CA GLY A 156 4.39 6.77 13.94
C GLY A 156 5.17 5.87 14.92
N ARG A 157 4.64 5.56 16.10
CA ARG A 157 5.29 4.63 17.04
C ARG A 157 5.10 3.19 16.57
N ILE A 158 6.12 2.38 16.83
CA ILE A 158 6.03 0.92 16.67
C ILE A 158 5.38 0.35 17.94
N SER A 159 4.20 -0.22 17.81
CA SER A 159 3.45 -0.85 18.91
C SER A 159 3.63 -2.36 18.96
N GLY A 160 4.10 -2.97 17.89
CA GLY A 160 4.25 -4.42 17.81
C GLY A 160 4.89 -4.87 16.52
N ALA A 161 4.82 -6.17 16.28
CA ALA A 161 5.31 -6.79 15.06
C ALA A 161 4.45 -7.99 14.67
N ILE A 162 4.41 -8.28 13.38
CA ILE A 162 3.80 -9.47 12.80
C ILE A 162 4.91 -10.35 12.24
N SER A 163 4.89 -11.64 12.57
CA SER A 163 5.74 -12.64 11.93
C SER A 163 4.91 -13.45 10.95
N THR A 164 5.45 -13.72 9.77
CA THR A 164 4.86 -14.59 8.76
C THR A 164 5.61 -15.93 8.73
N HIS A 165 4.90 -16.98 8.38
CA HIS A 165 5.43 -18.35 8.35
C HIS A 165 5.12 -19.00 7.00
N PHE A 166 5.67 -18.43 5.95
CA PHE A 166 5.60 -18.95 4.57
C PHE A 166 6.88 -19.68 4.18
#